data_62e57c46fdb5d2606bd5c174e1d809bc
#
_entry.id   62e57c46fdb5d2606bd5c174e1d809bc
#
_cell.length_a   1.000
_cell.length_b   1.000
_cell.length_c   1.000
_cell.angle_alpha   90.00
_cell.angle_beta   90.00
_cell.angle_gamma   90.00
#
_symmetry.space_group_name_H-M   'P 1'
#
loop_
_entity.id
_entity.type
_entity.pdbx_description
1 polymer ?
#
loop_
_entity_poly.entity_id
_entity_poly.type
_entity_poly.pdbx_seq_one_letter_code
_entity_poly.pdbx_strand_id
1 'polypeptide(L)'
;MPGARRRVKGRCETVDAEENRQMTVLEAVPDQVLDGGVVRRVKRRAARVGFDWPDISGPLAKCHEEIGEIEQALQKQDQDETAAEIGDLLFSVVNLARFAGVDAEEALRHSSLRFTNRFRRVENAAEMQQRAMTEMSLEELDALWNDAKKEIG
;
A
#
# COMPACT_ATOMS: atom_id res chain seq x y z
N MET A 1 -27.99 -14.09 -75.45
CA MET A 1 -26.77 -14.23 -74.66
C MET A 1 -26.98 -13.66 -73.28
N PRO A 2 -27.03 -14.46 -72.20
CA PRO A 2 -27.37 -13.94 -70.91
C PRO A 2 -26.11 -13.57 -70.12
N GLY A 3 -26.11 -12.35 -69.58
CA GLY A 3 -25.05 -11.84 -68.73
C GLY A 3 -25.00 -12.50 -67.36
N ALA A 4 -23.81 -12.90 -66.97
CA ALA A 4 -23.51 -13.50 -65.68
C ALA A 4 -23.67 -12.49 -64.52
N ARG A 5 -24.59 -12.74 -63.64
CA ARG A 5 -24.70 -12.06 -62.39
C ARG A 5 -23.62 -12.54 -61.42
N ARG A 6 -22.65 -11.71 -61.13
CA ARG A 6 -21.62 -11.90 -60.14
C ARG A 6 -22.29 -11.79 -58.74
N ARG A 7 -22.35 -12.92 -58.05
CA ARG A 7 -22.75 -12.98 -56.65
C ARG A 7 -21.65 -12.40 -55.80
N VAL A 8 -21.87 -11.23 -55.24
CA VAL A 8 -21.04 -10.69 -54.15
C VAL A 8 -21.42 -11.47 -52.89
N LYS A 9 -20.53 -12.33 -52.43
CA LYS A 9 -20.62 -12.93 -51.09
C LYS A 9 -20.47 -11.80 -50.07
N GLY A 10 -21.53 -11.43 -49.40
CA GLY A 10 -21.47 -10.63 -48.19
C GLY A 10 -20.62 -11.40 -47.18
N ARG A 11 -19.49 -10.86 -46.86
CA ARG A 11 -18.71 -11.21 -45.68
C ARG A 11 -19.52 -10.75 -44.49
N CYS A 12 -20.17 -11.65 -43.80
CA CYS A 12 -20.70 -11.41 -42.47
C CYS A 12 -19.49 -11.17 -41.58
N GLU A 13 -19.18 -9.93 -41.32
CA GLU A 13 -18.24 -9.56 -40.30
C GLU A 13 -18.90 -9.99 -38.97
N THR A 14 -18.40 -11.09 -38.44
CA THR A 14 -18.52 -11.37 -37.03
C THR A 14 -17.76 -10.27 -36.34
N VAL A 15 -18.46 -9.23 -35.92
CA VAL A 15 -17.94 -8.27 -34.96
C VAL A 15 -17.59 -9.10 -33.75
N ASP A 16 -16.28 -9.19 -33.50
CA ASP A 16 -15.73 -9.99 -32.41
C ASP A 16 -16.41 -9.57 -31.12
N ALA A 17 -17.02 -10.58 -30.47
CA ALA A 17 -17.65 -10.42 -29.15
C ALA A 17 -16.62 -10.04 -28.06
N GLU A 18 -15.34 -9.93 -28.42
CA GLU A 18 -14.26 -9.48 -27.55
C GLU A 18 -14.14 -7.95 -27.46
N GLU A 19 -14.62 -7.19 -28.44
CA GLU A 19 -14.51 -5.72 -28.41
C GLU A 19 -15.53 -5.03 -27.49
N ASN A 20 -16.51 -5.74 -26.97
CA ASN A 20 -17.54 -5.19 -26.09
C ASN A 20 -17.38 -5.62 -24.62
N ARG A 21 -16.18 -6.04 -24.23
CA ARG A 21 -15.83 -6.17 -22.84
C ARG A 21 -15.68 -4.75 -22.29
N GLN A 22 -16.71 -4.26 -21.58
CA GLN A 22 -16.56 -3.05 -20.79
C GLN A 22 -15.35 -3.26 -19.85
N MET A 23 -14.24 -2.59 -20.14
CA MET A 23 -13.08 -2.58 -19.27
C MET A 23 -13.54 -2.18 -17.88
N THR A 24 -13.27 -2.99 -16.86
CA THR A 24 -13.60 -2.64 -15.48
C THR A 24 -12.83 -1.36 -15.09
N VAL A 25 -13.38 -0.62 -14.13
CA VAL A 25 -12.76 0.62 -13.64
C VAL A 25 -11.30 0.41 -13.19
N LEU A 26 -10.94 -0.83 -12.85
CA LEU A 26 -9.63 -1.19 -12.29
C LEU A 26 -8.66 -1.86 -13.30
N GLU A 27 -9.12 -2.32 -14.46
CA GLU A 27 -8.30 -3.09 -15.43
C GLU A 27 -7.02 -2.37 -15.92
N ALA A 28 -6.96 -1.06 -15.82
CA ALA A 28 -5.76 -0.31 -16.19
C ALA A 28 -4.75 -0.10 -15.06
N VAL A 29 -4.90 -0.82 -13.93
CA VAL A 29 -3.95 -0.77 -12.82
C VAL A 29 -3.04 -1.99 -12.91
N PRO A 30 -1.70 -1.84 -13.03
CA PRO A 30 -0.78 -2.98 -13.10
C PRO A 30 -0.81 -3.82 -11.83
N ASP A 31 -0.82 -5.16 -11.97
CA ASP A 31 -0.88 -6.11 -10.87
C ASP A 31 0.40 -6.17 -10.01
N GLN A 32 1.51 -5.61 -10.49
CA GLN A 32 2.85 -5.91 -9.97
C GLN A 32 3.50 -4.79 -9.17
N VAL A 33 2.80 -3.75 -8.78
CA VAL A 33 3.42 -2.61 -8.10
C VAL A 33 2.80 -2.41 -6.73
N LEU A 34 3.53 -2.84 -5.71
CA LEU A 34 3.24 -2.64 -4.27
C LEU A 34 3.77 -1.27 -3.82
N ASP A 35 3.38 -0.21 -4.51
CA ASP A 35 3.64 1.14 -4.01
C ASP A 35 2.33 1.81 -3.57
N GLY A 36 2.40 2.70 -2.60
CA GLY A 36 1.24 3.46 -2.16
C GLY A 36 0.58 4.26 -3.29
N GLY A 37 1.30 4.52 -4.38
CA GLY A 37 0.78 5.14 -5.58
C GLY A 37 -0.22 4.26 -6.32
N VAL A 38 -0.02 2.94 -6.36
CA VAL A 38 -0.99 1.99 -6.93
C VAL A 38 -2.26 1.97 -6.10
N VAL A 39 -2.17 1.77 -4.80
CA VAL A 39 -3.32 1.78 -3.88
C VAL A 39 -4.11 3.07 -4.02
N ARG A 40 -3.44 4.22 -4.05
CA ARG A 40 -4.07 5.53 -4.24
C ARG A 40 -4.81 5.63 -5.57
N ARG A 41 -4.25 5.09 -6.67
CA ARG A 41 -4.91 5.06 -7.99
C ARG A 41 -6.15 4.17 -7.99
N VAL A 42 -6.05 2.97 -7.43
CA VAL A 42 -7.17 2.03 -7.28
C VAL A 42 -8.32 2.70 -6.52
N LYS A 43 -8.04 3.26 -5.35
CA LYS A 43 -9.04 3.94 -4.52
C LYS A 43 -9.65 5.17 -5.20
N ARG A 44 -8.87 5.98 -5.91
CA ARG A 44 -9.40 7.12 -6.68
C ARG A 44 -10.34 6.68 -7.80
N ARG A 45 -10.07 5.55 -8.46
CA ARG A 45 -10.95 5.02 -9.49
C ARG A 45 -12.26 4.51 -8.92
N ALA A 46 -12.23 3.77 -7.82
CA ALA A 46 -13.42 3.33 -7.10
C ALA A 46 -14.27 4.53 -6.63
N ALA A 47 -13.63 5.57 -6.10
CA ALA A 47 -14.30 6.79 -5.67
C ALA A 47 -15.07 7.50 -6.80
N ARG A 48 -14.56 7.49 -8.05
CA ARG A 48 -15.22 8.12 -9.20
C ARG A 48 -16.58 7.49 -9.55
N VAL A 49 -16.79 6.23 -9.21
CA VAL A 49 -18.07 5.53 -9.40
C VAL A 49 -18.92 5.50 -8.13
N GLY A 50 -18.56 6.31 -7.13
CA GLY A 50 -19.29 6.43 -5.87
C GLY A 50 -18.93 5.40 -4.81
N PHE A 51 -17.92 4.56 -5.04
CA PHE A 51 -17.47 3.56 -4.07
C PHE A 51 -16.35 4.15 -3.19
N ASP A 52 -16.76 5.01 -2.25
CA ASP A 52 -15.84 5.62 -1.28
C ASP A 52 -16.56 5.94 0.04
N TRP A 53 -15.78 6.18 1.06
CA TRP A 53 -16.26 6.63 2.36
C TRP A 53 -16.71 8.10 2.30
N PRO A 54 -17.73 8.52 3.09
CA PRO A 54 -18.16 9.91 3.12
C PRO A 54 -17.12 10.85 3.75
N ASP A 55 -16.32 10.35 4.67
CA ASP A 55 -15.29 11.11 5.40
C ASP A 55 -14.17 10.21 5.93
N ILE A 56 -13.20 10.82 6.64
CA ILE A 56 -12.00 10.16 7.16
C ILE A 56 -12.28 9.13 8.26
N SER A 57 -13.44 9.19 8.91
CA SER A 57 -13.78 8.27 10.01
C SER A 57 -13.90 6.83 9.52
N GLY A 58 -14.37 6.63 8.29
CA GLY A 58 -14.47 5.31 7.66
C GLY A 58 -13.10 4.63 7.47
N PRO A 59 -12.15 5.24 6.75
CA PRO A 59 -10.80 4.71 6.64
C PRO A 59 -10.09 4.50 7.97
N LEU A 60 -10.31 5.39 8.94
CA LEU A 60 -9.72 5.25 10.28
C LEU A 60 -10.29 4.03 11.02
N ALA A 61 -11.60 3.85 10.99
CA ALA A 61 -12.26 2.68 11.59
C ALA A 61 -11.79 1.39 10.93
N LYS A 62 -11.61 1.39 9.58
CA LYS A 62 -11.10 0.22 8.87
C LYS A 62 -9.68 -0.15 9.29
N CYS A 63 -8.79 0.82 9.53
CA CYS A 63 -7.46 0.52 10.07
C CYS A 63 -7.53 -0.18 11.45
N HIS A 64 -8.45 0.23 12.32
CA HIS A 64 -8.65 -0.43 13.61
C HIS A 64 -9.21 -1.85 13.46
N GLU A 65 -10.11 -2.07 12.52
CA GLU A 65 -10.67 -3.39 12.19
C GLU A 65 -9.54 -4.35 11.75
N GLU A 66 -8.70 -3.94 10.78
CA GLU A 66 -7.60 -4.76 10.28
C GLU A 66 -6.58 -5.11 11.39
N ILE A 67 -6.31 -4.20 12.31
CA ILE A 67 -5.46 -4.50 13.47
C ILE A 67 -6.10 -5.62 14.33
N GLY A 68 -7.41 -5.58 14.55
CA GLY A 68 -8.12 -6.62 15.28
C GLY A 68 -8.10 -7.98 14.58
N GLU A 69 -8.18 -7.99 13.24
CA GLU A 69 -8.11 -9.20 12.42
C GLU A 69 -6.69 -9.80 12.43
N ILE A 70 -5.64 -8.97 12.39
CA ILE A 70 -4.25 -9.41 12.61
C ILE A 70 -4.09 -10.07 13.99
N GLU A 71 -4.63 -9.47 15.06
CA GLU A 71 -4.56 -10.04 16.40
C GLU A 71 -5.21 -11.43 16.46
N GLN A 72 -6.36 -11.61 15.81
CA GLN A 72 -7.05 -12.89 15.74
C GLN A 72 -6.26 -13.94 14.93
N ALA A 73 -5.70 -13.56 13.78
CA ALA A 73 -4.88 -14.44 12.96
C ALA A 73 -3.62 -14.90 13.70
N LEU A 74 -2.97 -14.00 14.44
CA LEU A 74 -1.83 -14.33 15.30
C LEU A 74 -2.19 -15.30 16.42
N GLN A 75 -3.36 -15.13 17.05
CA GLN A 75 -3.84 -16.07 18.09
C GLN A 75 -4.11 -17.48 17.52
N LYS A 76 -4.58 -17.56 16.27
CA LYS A 76 -4.77 -18.84 15.57
C LYS A 76 -3.46 -19.45 15.06
N GLN A 77 -2.37 -18.69 15.09
CA GLN A 77 -1.08 -19.04 14.48
C GLN A 77 -1.19 -19.29 12.95
N ASP A 78 -2.13 -18.65 12.29
CA ASP A 78 -2.35 -18.72 10.85
C ASP A 78 -1.48 -17.69 10.14
N GLN A 79 -0.39 -18.17 9.54
CA GLN A 79 0.59 -17.29 8.87
C GLN A 79 0.04 -16.69 7.58
N ASP A 80 -0.78 -17.42 6.85
CA ASP A 80 -1.36 -16.96 5.58
C ASP A 80 -2.44 -15.89 5.85
N GLU A 81 -3.32 -16.14 6.81
CA GLU A 81 -4.30 -15.16 7.28
C GLU A 81 -3.59 -13.90 7.83
N THR A 82 -2.56 -14.07 8.66
CA THR A 82 -1.77 -12.93 9.17
C THR A 82 -1.17 -12.08 8.06
N ALA A 83 -0.62 -12.71 7.01
CA ALA A 83 -0.05 -11.98 5.88
C ALA A 83 -1.12 -11.23 5.08
N ALA A 84 -2.30 -11.81 4.90
CA ALA A 84 -3.42 -11.17 4.24
C ALA A 84 -3.88 -9.92 5.01
N GLU A 85 -4.11 -10.03 6.31
CA GLU A 85 -4.59 -8.91 7.15
C GLU A 85 -3.55 -7.77 7.26
N ILE A 86 -2.25 -8.11 7.29
CA ILE A 86 -1.19 -7.09 7.18
C ILE A 86 -1.28 -6.34 5.85
N GLY A 87 -1.55 -7.04 4.75
CA GLY A 87 -1.76 -6.43 3.44
C GLY A 87 -2.95 -5.47 3.43
N ASP A 88 -4.07 -5.88 4.02
CA ASP A 88 -5.30 -5.08 4.13
C ASP A 88 -5.12 -3.86 5.04
N LEU A 89 -4.36 -4.00 6.13
CA LEU A 89 -3.97 -2.86 6.97
C LEU A 89 -3.14 -1.84 6.17
N LEU A 90 -2.12 -2.29 5.44
CA LEU A 90 -1.29 -1.40 4.62
C LEU A 90 -2.12 -0.66 3.57
N PHE A 91 -3.05 -1.36 2.92
CA PHE A 91 -3.99 -0.77 1.97
C PHE A 91 -4.88 0.29 2.65
N SER A 92 -5.41 -0.01 3.82
CA SER A 92 -6.26 0.88 4.61
C SER A 92 -5.52 2.13 5.09
N VAL A 93 -4.25 1.99 5.51
CA VAL A 93 -3.37 3.12 5.88
C VAL A 93 -3.11 4.05 4.69
N VAL A 94 -2.84 3.52 3.49
CA VAL A 94 -2.66 4.36 2.29
C VAL A 94 -3.96 5.09 1.93
N ASN A 95 -5.12 4.44 2.11
CA ASN A 95 -6.41 5.10 1.89
C ASN A 95 -6.68 6.18 2.94
N LEU A 96 -6.34 5.94 4.21
CA LEU A 96 -6.42 6.95 5.27
C LEU A 96 -5.55 8.18 4.94
N ALA A 97 -4.31 7.96 4.49
CA ALA A 97 -3.42 9.02 4.05
C ALA A 97 -4.04 9.86 2.92
N ARG A 98 -4.71 9.20 1.95
CA ARG A 98 -5.45 9.88 0.88
C ARG A 98 -6.53 10.83 1.41
N PHE A 99 -7.32 10.39 2.38
CA PHE A 99 -8.35 11.23 3.03
C PHE A 99 -7.74 12.38 3.84
N ALA A 100 -6.58 12.15 4.46
CA ALA A 100 -5.82 13.18 5.18
C ALA A 100 -5.08 14.17 4.26
N GLY A 101 -5.10 13.97 2.94
CA GLY A 101 -4.35 14.78 1.98
C GLY A 101 -2.83 14.56 2.05
N VAL A 102 -2.38 13.44 2.60
CA VAL A 102 -0.98 13.07 2.79
C VAL A 102 -0.54 12.11 1.70
N ASP A 103 0.65 12.30 1.16
CA ASP A 103 1.29 11.31 0.30
C ASP A 103 1.93 10.22 1.18
N ALA A 104 1.40 9.00 1.10
CA ALA A 104 1.81 7.89 1.95
C ALA A 104 3.27 7.48 1.72
N GLU A 105 3.75 7.49 0.45
CA GLU A 105 5.13 7.16 0.09
C GLU A 105 6.10 8.18 0.68
N GLU A 106 5.80 9.45 0.51
CA GLU A 106 6.61 10.54 1.02
C GLU A 106 6.64 10.53 2.56
N ALA A 107 5.51 10.28 3.21
CA ALA A 107 5.43 10.14 4.66
C ALA A 107 6.28 8.98 5.18
N LEU A 108 6.21 7.81 4.51
CA LEU A 108 7.02 6.64 4.84
C LEU A 108 8.51 6.88 4.60
N ARG A 109 8.86 7.51 3.48
CA ARG A 109 10.24 7.91 3.17
C ARG A 109 10.82 8.82 4.25
N HIS A 110 10.08 9.84 4.66
CA HIS A 110 10.51 10.73 5.75
C HIS A 110 10.65 10.00 7.08
N SER A 111 9.75 9.06 7.39
CA SER A 111 9.84 8.24 8.60
C SER A 111 11.11 7.37 8.59
N SER A 112 11.42 6.73 7.46
CA SER A 112 12.62 5.92 7.27
C SER A 112 13.89 6.76 7.42
N LEU A 113 13.92 7.97 6.85
CA LEU A 113 15.05 8.90 6.99
C LEU A 113 15.25 9.34 8.46
N ARG A 114 14.17 9.66 9.16
CA ARG A 114 14.25 10.00 10.59
C ARG A 114 14.82 8.85 11.41
N PHE A 115 14.33 7.63 11.16
CA PHE A 115 14.87 6.43 11.82
C PHE A 115 16.35 6.27 11.56
N THR A 116 16.78 6.32 10.30
CA THR A 116 18.19 6.17 9.92
C THR A 116 19.09 7.24 10.57
N ASN A 117 18.63 8.49 10.59
CA ASN A 117 19.40 9.57 11.20
C ASN A 117 19.54 9.41 12.72
N ARG A 118 18.44 9.00 13.39
CA ARG A 118 18.48 8.70 14.82
C ARG A 118 19.36 7.50 15.14
N PHE A 119 19.25 6.43 14.33
CA PHE A 119 20.06 5.23 14.52
C PHE A 119 21.56 5.51 14.37
N ARG A 120 21.98 6.33 13.40
CA ARG A 120 23.37 6.79 13.28
C ARG A 120 23.88 7.52 14.53
N ARG A 121 23.00 8.23 15.25
CA ARG A 121 23.38 8.84 16.54
C ARG A 121 23.61 7.80 17.61
N VAL A 122 22.79 6.75 17.64
CA VAL A 122 22.99 5.62 18.55
C VAL A 122 24.32 4.92 18.25
N GLU A 123 24.64 4.65 16.99
CA GLU A 123 25.91 4.06 16.57
C GLU A 123 27.09 4.92 17.03
N ASN A 124 27.07 6.23 16.74
CA ASN A 124 28.12 7.14 17.16
C ASN A 124 28.27 7.22 18.69
N ALA A 125 27.18 7.20 19.43
CA ALA A 125 27.20 7.23 20.90
C ALA A 125 27.79 5.93 21.49
N ALA A 126 27.53 4.78 20.89
CA ALA A 126 28.14 3.50 21.26
C ALA A 126 29.64 3.50 20.97
N GLU A 127 30.05 4.01 19.81
CA GLU A 127 31.46 4.15 19.40
C GLU A 127 32.23 5.07 20.36
N MET A 128 31.65 6.21 20.73
CA MET A 128 32.24 7.12 21.74
C MET A 128 32.43 6.46 23.11
N GLN A 129 31.57 5.50 23.48
CA GLN A 129 31.72 4.68 24.69
C GLN A 129 32.71 3.50 24.50
N GLN A 130 33.27 3.35 23.30
CA GLN A 130 34.15 2.23 22.93
C GLN A 130 33.51 0.85 23.20
N ARG A 131 32.19 0.76 23.01
CA ARG A 131 31.39 -0.46 23.21
C ARG A 131 30.69 -0.86 21.91
N ALA A 132 30.74 -2.16 21.60
CA ALA A 132 29.95 -2.70 20.52
C ALA A 132 28.45 -2.68 20.93
N MET A 133 27.57 -2.31 20.01
CA MET A 133 26.13 -2.30 20.28
C MET A 133 25.59 -3.69 20.66
N THR A 134 26.23 -4.76 20.16
CA THR A 134 25.92 -6.16 20.50
C THR A 134 26.23 -6.52 21.95
N GLU A 135 27.02 -5.70 22.66
CA GLU A 135 27.39 -5.86 24.05
C GLU A 135 26.54 -4.97 24.99
N MET A 136 25.64 -4.19 24.42
CA MET A 136 24.71 -3.32 25.15
C MET A 136 23.39 -4.04 25.41
N SER A 137 22.80 -3.78 26.57
CA SER A 137 21.44 -4.23 26.85
C SER A 137 20.42 -3.44 26.03
N LEU A 138 19.20 -3.96 25.93
CA LEU A 138 18.10 -3.26 25.24
C LEU A 138 17.80 -1.92 25.92
N GLU A 139 17.86 -1.86 27.24
CA GLU A 139 17.64 -0.65 28.04
C GLU A 139 18.69 0.43 27.75
N GLU A 140 19.96 0.02 27.61
CA GLU A 140 21.06 0.94 27.25
C GLU A 140 20.85 1.49 25.83
N LEU A 141 20.54 0.63 24.86
CA LEU A 141 20.25 1.04 23.48
C LEU A 141 19.01 1.96 23.41
N ASP A 142 17.98 1.69 24.19
CA ASP A 142 16.77 2.50 24.24
C ASP A 142 17.03 3.88 24.87
N ALA A 143 17.91 3.96 25.86
CA ALA A 143 18.36 5.25 26.40
C ALA A 143 19.07 6.10 25.35
N LEU A 144 20.01 5.51 24.58
CA LEU A 144 20.68 6.20 23.48
C LEU A 144 19.70 6.63 22.38
N TRP A 145 18.72 5.78 22.07
CA TRP A 145 17.65 6.10 21.13
C TRP A 145 16.79 7.28 21.59
N ASN A 146 16.44 7.30 22.86
CA ASN A 146 15.65 8.40 23.44
C ASN A 146 16.40 9.71 23.44
N ASP A 147 17.71 9.68 23.64
CA ASP A 147 18.55 10.88 23.52
C ASP A 147 18.66 11.35 22.08
N ALA A 148 18.85 10.42 21.12
CA ALA A 148 18.82 10.75 19.69
C ALA A 148 17.49 11.39 19.24
N LYS A 149 16.35 10.96 19.81
CA LYS A 149 15.05 11.57 19.53
C LYS A 149 14.95 13.01 20.02
N LYS A 150 15.54 13.35 21.16
CA LYS A 150 15.54 14.71 21.70
C LYS A 150 16.36 15.67 20.82
N GLU A 151 17.44 15.17 20.21
CA GLU A 151 18.32 15.97 19.38
C GLU A 151 17.81 16.19 17.94
N ILE A 152 17.10 15.23 17.37
CA ILE A 152 16.67 15.24 15.95
C ILE A 152 15.16 15.41 15.82
N GLY A 153 14.42 15.64 16.83
CA GLY A 153 13.01 16.01 16.80
C GLY A 153 12.07 15.05 16.05
#